data_55461bbc680b153e2394389aef8eab51
#
_entry.id   55461bbc680b153e2394389aef8eab51
#
_cell.length_a   1.000
_cell.length_b   1.000
_cell.length_c   1.000
_cell.angle_alpha   90.00
_cell.angle_beta   90.00
_cell.angle_gamma   90.00
#
_symmetry.space_group_name_H-M   'P 1'
#
loop_
_entity.id
_entity.type
_entity.pdbx_description
1 polymer ?
#
loop_
_entity_poly.entity_id
_entity_poly.type
_entity_poly.pdbx_seq_one_letter_code
_entity_poly.pdbx_strand_id
1 'polypeptide(L)'
;ANMTESDITDGSHPETGVSHGYEKENRIFKELDYGEEPTFSAAGNGGIWCSVTDLHKYYLALQKPAFLNKEIIAGSMQVKRFDNWSSEKEPNNGYSWFITKAINGLERIGHTGSQGGFRANFQFIPEKKIFVGMLFNTPHNRDILMEKIELILKEENYL
;
A
#
# COMPACT_ATOMS: atom_id res chain seq x y z
N ALA A 1 -13.47 7.84 6.01
CA ALA A 1 -13.43 7.26 4.64
C ALA A 1 -14.62 6.35 4.33
N ASN A 2 -15.45 6.02 5.33
CA ASN A 2 -16.57 5.08 5.18
C ASN A 2 -16.13 3.68 4.69
N MET A 3 -15.07 3.16 5.31
CA MET A 3 -14.48 1.85 5.04
C MET A 3 -15.23 0.79 5.87
N THR A 4 -16.32 0.27 5.33
CA THR A 4 -17.24 -0.65 6.03
C THR A 4 -16.84 -2.12 5.94
N GLU A 5 -15.83 -2.42 5.11
CA GLU A 5 -15.23 -3.76 4.92
C GLU A 5 -13.79 -3.78 5.45
N SER A 6 -13.52 -2.98 6.47
CA SER A 6 -12.19 -2.85 7.07
C SER A 6 -12.30 -2.91 8.59
N ASP A 7 -11.33 -3.55 9.20
CA ASP A 7 -11.23 -3.69 10.65
C ASP A 7 -9.77 -3.73 11.10
N ILE A 8 -9.56 -3.61 12.41
CA ILE A 8 -8.26 -3.72 13.05
C ILE A 8 -8.30 -4.93 13.98
N THR A 9 -7.39 -5.86 13.76
CA THR A 9 -7.26 -7.04 14.61
C THR A 9 -6.19 -6.83 15.67
N ASP A 10 -6.53 -7.19 16.89
CA ASP A 10 -5.62 -7.26 18.03
C ASP A 10 -5.55 -8.71 18.48
N GLY A 11 -4.44 -9.39 18.20
CA GLY A 11 -4.24 -10.80 18.53
C GLY A 11 -4.33 -11.75 17.34
N SER A 12 -4.96 -12.92 17.55
CA SER A 12 -4.98 -14.00 16.58
C SER A 12 -5.74 -13.66 15.30
N HIS A 13 -5.44 -14.42 14.25
CA HIS A 13 -6.15 -14.31 12.97
C HIS A 13 -7.67 -14.49 13.14
N PRO A 14 -8.51 -13.62 12.54
CA PRO A 14 -9.95 -13.78 12.58
C PRO A 14 -10.39 -15.11 11.95
N GLU A 15 -11.31 -15.82 12.60
CA GLU A 15 -11.77 -17.12 12.13
C GLU A 15 -12.63 -17.06 10.86
N THR A 16 -13.26 -15.93 10.60
CA THR A 16 -14.20 -15.76 9.46
C THR A 16 -14.12 -14.36 8.86
N GLY A 17 -14.52 -14.25 7.60
CA GLY A 17 -14.67 -12.97 6.92
C GLY A 17 -13.38 -12.37 6.37
N VAL A 18 -12.25 -13.06 6.53
CA VAL A 18 -10.92 -12.65 6.02
C VAL A 18 -10.29 -13.77 5.20
N SER A 19 -9.33 -13.40 4.34
CA SER A 19 -8.54 -14.39 3.60
C SER A 19 -7.44 -14.95 4.49
N HIS A 20 -7.07 -16.20 4.28
CA HIS A 20 -5.85 -16.80 4.81
C HIS A 20 -4.64 -16.45 3.95
N GLY A 21 -3.51 -16.22 4.58
CA GLY A 21 -2.23 -15.98 3.92
C GLY A 21 -1.47 -17.28 3.66
N TYR A 22 -0.72 -17.34 2.56
CA TYR A 22 0.05 -18.53 2.21
C TYR A 22 1.46 -18.17 1.78
N GLU A 23 2.42 -18.98 2.18
CA GLU A 23 3.77 -18.96 1.62
C GLU A 23 4.02 -20.21 0.78
N LYS A 24 4.89 -20.07 -0.23
CA LYS A 24 5.28 -21.17 -1.08
C LYS A 24 6.63 -21.73 -0.64
N GLU A 25 6.60 -22.96 -0.14
CA GLU A 25 7.77 -23.70 0.27
C GLU A 25 7.87 -25.01 -0.55
N ASN A 26 8.98 -25.25 -1.24
CA ASN A 26 9.19 -26.44 -2.05
C ASN A 26 8.03 -26.77 -3.04
N ARG A 27 7.44 -25.74 -3.67
CA ARG A 27 6.27 -25.82 -4.56
C ARG A 27 4.94 -26.17 -3.89
N ILE A 28 4.91 -26.25 -2.56
CA ILE A 28 3.70 -26.46 -1.77
C ILE A 28 3.32 -25.14 -1.11
N PHE A 29 2.03 -24.80 -1.12
CA PHE A 29 1.53 -23.68 -0.36
C PHE A 29 1.27 -24.11 1.08
N LYS A 30 1.84 -23.39 2.04
CA LYS A 30 1.58 -23.52 3.46
C LYS A 30 0.87 -22.29 3.96
N GLU A 31 -0.12 -22.45 4.80
CA GLU A 31 -0.79 -21.35 5.47
C GLU A 31 0.18 -20.64 6.41
N LEU A 32 0.24 -19.34 6.27
CA LEU A 32 1.04 -18.44 7.08
C LEU A 32 0.31 -17.10 7.18
N ASP A 33 -0.64 -17.01 8.08
CA ASP A 33 -1.49 -15.82 8.22
C ASP A 33 -0.72 -14.64 8.79
N TYR A 34 0.15 -14.89 9.78
CA TYR A 34 0.99 -13.86 10.36
C TYR A 34 2.45 -14.32 10.46
N GLY A 35 3.38 -13.38 10.24
CA GLY A 35 4.78 -13.55 10.68
C GLY A 35 4.89 -13.32 12.19
N GLU A 36 4.18 -12.30 12.67
CA GLU A 36 4.00 -11.97 14.08
C GLU A 36 2.52 -11.66 14.30
N GLU A 37 1.97 -12.03 15.45
CA GLU A 37 0.61 -11.63 15.80
C GLU A 37 0.55 -10.10 15.95
N PRO A 38 -0.36 -9.43 15.23
CA PRO A 38 -0.52 -8.00 15.38
C PRO A 38 -1.07 -7.67 16.78
N THR A 39 -0.61 -6.57 17.33
CA THR A 39 -1.16 -6.03 18.57
C THR A 39 -1.80 -4.68 18.28
N PHE A 40 -2.76 -4.28 19.10
CA PHE A 40 -3.39 -2.97 18.98
C PHE A 40 -2.35 -1.83 19.03
N SER A 41 -1.29 -2.01 19.80
CA SER A 41 -0.18 -1.03 19.87
C SER A 41 0.55 -0.86 18.54
N ALA A 42 0.46 -1.83 17.64
CA ALA A 42 1.07 -1.81 16.31
C ALA A 42 0.05 -1.57 15.19
N ALA A 43 -1.19 -1.21 15.50
CA ALA A 43 -2.28 -1.05 14.52
C ALA A 43 -1.96 -0.06 13.38
N GLY A 44 -1.06 0.89 13.60
CA GLY A 44 -0.56 1.78 12.54
C GLY A 44 0.53 1.17 11.66
N ASN A 45 1.13 0.05 12.06
CA ASN A 45 2.17 -0.66 11.34
C ASN A 45 1.63 -1.91 10.62
N GLY A 46 0.61 -2.56 11.19
CA GLY A 46 0.00 -3.78 10.65
C GLY A 46 -1.35 -4.06 11.29
N GLY A 47 -1.91 -5.25 11.04
CA GLY A 47 -3.17 -5.67 11.66
C GLY A 47 -4.42 -5.01 11.08
N ILE A 48 -4.32 -4.31 9.97
CA ILE A 48 -5.47 -3.72 9.28
C ILE A 48 -5.94 -4.69 8.21
N TRP A 49 -7.18 -5.10 8.31
CA TRP A 49 -7.90 -5.87 7.31
C TRP A 49 -8.75 -4.93 6.46
N CYS A 50 -8.65 -5.02 5.16
CA CYS A 50 -9.47 -4.20 4.28
C CYS A 50 -9.69 -4.87 2.92
N SER A 51 -10.74 -4.45 2.24
CA SER A 51 -10.95 -4.76 0.82
C SER A 51 -10.22 -3.76 -0.08
N VAL A 52 -10.00 -4.12 -1.34
CA VAL A 52 -9.49 -3.19 -2.36
C VAL A 52 -10.45 -2.01 -2.55
N THR A 53 -11.76 -2.24 -2.42
CA THR A 53 -12.79 -1.20 -2.46
C THR A 53 -12.57 -0.17 -1.34
N ASP A 54 -12.29 -0.64 -0.13
CA ASP A 54 -12.06 0.25 1.00
C ASP A 54 -10.72 1.01 0.88
N LEU A 55 -9.69 0.39 0.33
CA LEU A 55 -8.46 1.11 -0.03
C LEU A 55 -8.73 2.26 -1.02
N HIS A 56 -9.60 2.04 -2.00
CA HIS A 56 -10.01 3.11 -2.92
C HIS A 56 -10.80 4.21 -2.20
N LYS A 57 -11.72 3.86 -1.29
CA LYS A 57 -12.42 4.85 -0.46
C LYS A 57 -11.44 5.68 0.40
N TYR A 58 -10.40 5.03 0.93
CA TYR A 58 -9.34 5.73 1.66
C TYR A 58 -8.59 6.72 0.75
N TYR A 59 -8.18 6.29 -0.45
CA TYR A 59 -7.58 7.18 -1.45
C TYR A 59 -8.44 8.39 -1.75
N LEU A 60 -9.75 8.19 -1.98
CA LEU A 60 -10.69 9.29 -2.23
C LEU A 60 -10.86 10.21 -1.01
N ALA A 61 -10.78 9.66 0.21
CA ALA A 61 -10.85 10.44 1.44
C ALA A 61 -9.63 11.35 1.63
N LEU A 62 -8.43 10.88 1.25
CA LEU A 62 -7.21 11.70 1.30
C LEU A 62 -7.31 12.98 0.45
N GLN A 63 -8.17 12.99 -0.57
CA GLN A 63 -8.38 14.15 -1.43
C GLN A 63 -9.39 15.15 -0.84
N LYS A 64 -10.05 14.82 0.27
CA LYS A 64 -11.09 15.65 0.88
C LYS A 64 -10.53 16.43 2.07
N PRO A 65 -10.67 17.77 2.10
CA PRO A 65 -10.18 18.59 3.22
C PRO A 65 -10.76 18.21 4.59
N ALA A 66 -11.95 17.60 4.59
CA ALA A 66 -12.62 17.17 5.81
C ALA A 66 -12.00 15.93 6.47
N PHE A 67 -11.15 15.17 5.76
CA PHE A 67 -10.50 13.99 6.31
C PHE A 67 -9.25 14.36 7.10
N LEU A 68 -8.36 15.09 6.47
CA LEU A 68 -7.17 15.70 7.07
C LEU A 68 -6.92 17.05 6.42
N ASN A 69 -6.21 17.93 7.11
CA ASN A 69 -5.79 19.20 6.53
C ASN A 69 -5.00 18.96 5.23
N LYS A 70 -5.37 19.67 4.16
CA LYS A 70 -4.81 19.49 2.83
C LYS A 70 -3.31 19.75 2.78
N GLU A 71 -2.84 20.76 3.53
CA GLU A 71 -1.43 21.12 3.61
C GLU A 71 -0.62 20.01 4.31
N ILE A 72 -1.18 19.39 5.34
CA ILE A 72 -0.55 18.26 6.03
C ILE A 72 -0.43 17.07 5.09
N ILE A 73 -1.49 16.73 4.36
CA ILE A 73 -1.46 15.62 3.39
C ILE A 73 -0.42 15.92 2.30
N ALA A 74 -0.47 17.09 1.68
CA ALA A 74 0.49 17.48 0.67
C ALA A 74 1.93 17.48 1.19
N GLY A 75 2.14 17.99 2.40
CA GLY A 75 3.44 17.97 3.06
C GLY A 75 3.95 16.56 3.38
N SER A 76 3.06 15.62 3.71
CA SER A 76 3.44 14.23 3.97
C SER A 76 3.93 13.49 2.71
N MET A 77 3.45 13.91 1.56
CA MET A 77 3.76 13.33 0.24
C MET A 77 4.96 13.99 -0.45
N GLN A 78 5.70 14.84 0.24
CA GLN A 78 6.94 15.41 -0.28
C GLN A 78 8.14 14.60 0.19
N VAL A 79 9.12 14.42 -0.70
CA VAL A 79 10.39 13.78 -0.33
C VAL A 79 11.04 14.51 0.84
N LYS A 80 11.43 13.77 1.85
CA LYS A 80 12.13 14.28 3.04
C LYS A 80 13.59 13.85 3.00
N ARG A 81 14.48 14.82 3.17
CA ARG A 81 15.90 14.60 3.38
C ARG A 81 16.26 15.16 4.75
N PHE A 82 16.78 14.30 5.59
CA PHE A 82 17.21 14.69 6.94
C PHE A 82 18.70 15.03 6.94
N ASP A 83 19.14 15.87 7.86
CA ASP A 83 20.53 16.33 7.95
C ASP A 83 21.54 15.19 8.12
N ASN A 84 21.10 14.08 8.73
CA ASN A 84 21.91 12.89 8.93
C ASN A 84 21.77 11.85 7.79
N TRP A 85 21.24 12.22 6.64
CA TRP A 85 21.15 11.35 5.47
C TRP A 85 22.54 10.98 4.96
N SER A 86 22.91 9.70 5.07
CA SER A 86 24.24 9.18 4.73
C SER A 86 24.26 8.25 3.52
N SER A 87 23.07 7.96 2.94
CA SER A 87 22.99 7.11 1.75
C SER A 87 23.42 7.87 0.49
N GLU A 88 24.15 7.20 -0.39
CA GLU A 88 24.46 7.71 -1.75
C GLU A 88 23.23 7.80 -2.64
N LYS A 89 22.17 7.04 -2.32
CA LYS A 89 20.89 7.08 -3.06
C LYS A 89 20.11 8.31 -2.65
N GLU A 90 19.50 8.98 -3.62
CA GLU A 90 18.55 10.04 -3.34
C GLU A 90 17.36 9.52 -2.51
N PRO A 91 16.89 10.30 -1.53
CA PRO A 91 15.74 9.93 -0.73
C PRO A 91 14.49 9.88 -1.60
N ASN A 92 13.63 8.91 -1.35
CA ASN A 92 12.35 8.75 -2.02
C ASN A 92 11.18 8.57 -1.05
N ASN A 93 11.38 8.97 0.21
CA ASN A 93 10.39 8.83 1.27
C ASN A 93 9.82 10.19 1.66
N GLY A 94 8.49 10.25 1.76
CA GLY A 94 7.77 11.26 2.53
C GLY A 94 7.45 10.74 3.94
N TYR A 95 6.47 11.32 4.61
CA TYR A 95 5.96 10.76 5.85
C TYR A 95 4.96 9.64 5.51
N SER A 96 5.40 8.38 5.72
CA SER A 96 4.65 7.15 5.39
C SER A 96 4.34 6.97 3.90
N TRP A 97 5.08 7.59 3.00
CA TRP A 97 4.92 7.45 1.56
C TRP A 97 6.23 7.15 0.86
N PHE A 98 6.21 6.22 -0.09
CA PHE A 98 7.24 6.10 -1.11
C PHE A 98 6.87 7.00 -2.29
N ILE A 99 7.82 7.82 -2.73
CA ILE A 99 7.64 8.77 -3.84
C ILE A 99 8.60 8.32 -4.95
N THR A 100 8.03 7.80 -6.00
CA THR A 100 8.75 7.18 -7.12
C THR A 100 8.29 7.77 -8.44
N LYS A 101 8.77 7.21 -9.56
CA LYS A 101 8.32 7.61 -10.89
C LYS A 101 7.57 6.47 -11.57
N ALA A 102 6.47 6.81 -12.22
CA ALA A 102 5.78 5.96 -13.16
C ALA A 102 6.56 5.85 -14.48
N ILE A 103 6.19 4.92 -15.34
CA ILE A 103 6.88 4.65 -16.62
C ILE A 103 6.93 5.87 -17.57
N ASN A 104 6.02 6.81 -17.42
CA ASN A 104 5.99 8.07 -18.18
C ASN A 104 6.72 9.23 -17.48
N GLY A 105 7.38 8.98 -16.34
CA GLY A 105 8.10 9.97 -15.56
C GLY A 105 7.26 10.79 -14.58
N LEU A 106 5.94 10.61 -14.55
CA LEU A 106 5.07 11.25 -13.56
C LEU A 106 5.35 10.74 -12.16
N GLU A 107 5.04 11.55 -11.17
CA GLU A 107 5.17 11.16 -9.76
C GLU A 107 4.15 10.07 -9.41
N ARG A 108 4.64 9.03 -8.76
CA ARG A 108 3.85 7.92 -8.22
C ARG A 108 4.09 7.85 -6.73
N ILE A 109 3.03 7.94 -5.97
CA ILE A 109 3.03 7.98 -4.51
C ILE A 109 2.32 6.74 -3.98
N GLY A 110 2.85 6.11 -2.94
CA GLY A 110 2.20 4.95 -2.36
C GLY A 110 2.97 4.33 -1.23
N HIS A 111 2.49 3.18 -0.81
CA HIS A 111 3.15 2.33 0.17
C HIS A 111 2.89 0.85 -0.14
N THR A 112 3.78 -0.01 0.34
CA THR A 112 3.63 -1.46 0.22
C THR A 112 3.57 -2.09 1.61
N GLY A 113 2.99 -3.28 1.70
CA GLY A 113 2.91 -4.06 2.93
C GLY A 113 3.26 -5.51 2.72
N SER A 114 3.82 -6.14 3.75
CA SER A 114 4.09 -7.57 3.81
C SER A 114 3.94 -8.03 5.25
N GLN A 115 3.10 -9.03 5.48
CA GLN A 115 2.93 -9.67 6.78
C GLN A 115 2.48 -11.11 6.56
N GLY A 116 3.20 -12.08 7.11
CA GLY A 116 2.97 -13.48 6.81
C GLY A 116 2.90 -13.75 5.31
N GLY A 117 1.89 -14.47 4.88
CA GLY A 117 1.61 -14.75 3.46
C GLY A 117 1.01 -13.57 2.67
N PHE A 118 0.67 -12.47 3.35
CA PHE A 118 0.01 -11.33 2.69
C PHE A 118 1.00 -10.36 2.07
N ARG A 119 0.58 -9.76 0.97
CA ARG A 119 1.28 -8.65 0.30
C ARG A 119 0.25 -7.61 -0.11
N ALA A 120 0.59 -6.34 0.10
CA ALA A 120 -0.26 -5.22 -0.28
C ALA A 120 0.52 -4.20 -1.11
N ASN A 121 -0.18 -3.53 -2.00
CA ASN A 121 0.30 -2.37 -2.73
C ASN A 121 -0.82 -1.34 -2.83
N PHE A 122 -0.53 -0.13 -2.38
CA PHE A 122 -1.39 1.04 -2.44
C PHE A 122 -0.60 2.13 -3.16
N GLN A 123 -0.96 2.45 -4.38
CA GLN A 123 -0.24 3.46 -5.17
C GLN A 123 -1.20 4.33 -5.96
N PHE A 124 -0.80 5.56 -6.20
CA PHE A 124 -1.55 6.49 -7.04
C PHE A 124 -0.63 7.46 -7.80
N ILE A 125 -1.14 7.97 -8.91
CA ILE A 125 -0.49 8.96 -9.76
C ILE A 125 -1.37 10.22 -9.70
N PRO A 126 -1.02 11.21 -8.85
CA PRO A 126 -1.89 12.35 -8.55
C PRO A 126 -2.31 13.14 -9.79
N GLU A 127 -1.38 13.41 -10.68
CA GLU A 127 -1.62 14.20 -11.89
C GLU A 127 -2.69 13.59 -12.81
N LYS A 128 -2.73 12.26 -12.85
CA LYS A 128 -3.70 11.50 -13.67
C LYS A 128 -4.93 11.04 -12.89
N LYS A 129 -4.96 11.25 -11.58
CA LYS A 129 -6.01 10.74 -10.68
C LYS A 129 -6.19 9.23 -10.80
N ILE A 130 -5.11 8.52 -11.07
CA ILE A 130 -5.09 7.06 -11.16
C ILE A 130 -4.75 6.51 -9.77
N PHE A 131 -5.49 5.51 -9.33
CA PHE A 131 -5.23 4.71 -8.15
C PHE A 131 -5.07 3.24 -8.53
N VAL A 132 -4.08 2.57 -7.96
CA VAL A 132 -3.84 1.13 -8.11
C VAL A 132 -3.72 0.51 -6.72
N GLY A 133 -4.69 -0.30 -6.35
CA GLY A 133 -4.67 -1.11 -5.13
C GLY A 133 -4.55 -2.58 -5.48
N MET A 134 -3.61 -3.29 -4.82
CA MET A 134 -3.44 -4.72 -4.98
C MET A 134 -3.30 -5.37 -3.60
N LEU A 135 -4.06 -6.43 -3.36
CA LEU A 135 -3.98 -7.25 -2.16
C LEU A 135 -3.78 -8.70 -2.59
N PHE A 136 -2.82 -9.37 -1.99
CA PHE A 136 -2.49 -10.76 -2.27
C PHE A 136 -2.42 -11.54 -0.97
N ASN A 137 -2.87 -12.76 -1.01
CA ASN A 137 -2.73 -13.72 0.07
C ASN A 137 -1.62 -14.75 -0.19
N THR A 138 -0.74 -14.45 -1.12
CA THR A 138 0.48 -15.21 -1.42
C THR A 138 1.59 -14.25 -1.83
N PRO A 139 2.88 -14.65 -1.71
CA PRO A 139 3.98 -13.84 -2.20
C PRO A 139 3.90 -13.62 -3.71
N HIS A 140 3.85 -12.37 -4.11
CA HIS A 140 3.90 -11.94 -5.51
C HIS A 140 4.90 -10.80 -5.69
N ASN A 141 5.49 -10.73 -6.88
CA ASN A 141 6.31 -9.58 -7.25
C ASN A 141 5.40 -8.42 -7.68
N ARG A 142 5.16 -7.53 -6.74
CA ARG A 142 4.29 -6.36 -6.90
C ARG A 142 4.83 -5.37 -7.93
N ASP A 143 6.16 -5.26 -8.03
CA ASP A 143 6.81 -4.29 -8.91
C ASP A 143 6.62 -4.69 -10.38
N ILE A 144 6.81 -5.96 -10.70
CA ILE A 144 6.54 -6.49 -12.06
C ILE A 144 5.07 -6.29 -12.45
N LEU A 145 4.14 -6.50 -11.51
CA LEU A 145 2.72 -6.28 -11.79
C LEU A 145 2.40 -4.81 -12.00
N MET A 146 3.00 -3.94 -11.18
CA MET A 146 2.81 -2.50 -11.33
C MET A 146 3.35 -2.00 -12.67
N GLU A 147 4.53 -2.44 -13.09
CA GLU A 147 5.09 -2.13 -14.40
C GLU A 147 4.16 -2.55 -15.54
N LYS A 148 3.59 -3.76 -15.47
CA LYS A 148 2.64 -4.23 -16.49
C LYS A 148 1.36 -3.40 -16.52
N ILE A 149 0.83 -3.04 -15.36
CA ILE A 149 -0.35 -2.16 -15.26
C ILE A 149 -0.04 -0.81 -15.90
N GLU A 150 1.11 -0.20 -15.57
CA GLU A 150 1.52 1.08 -16.16
C GLU A 150 1.72 1.01 -17.67
N LEU A 151 2.26 -0.10 -18.20
CA LEU A 151 2.37 -0.31 -19.65
C LEU A 151 0.99 -0.32 -20.30
N ILE A 152 0.03 -1.06 -19.76
CA ILE A 152 -1.34 -1.12 -20.26
C ILE A 152 -1.99 0.26 -20.19
N LEU A 153 -1.86 0.95 -19.06
CA LEU A 153 -2.41 2.30 -18.90
C LEU A 153 -1.82 3.30 -19.91
N LYS A 154 -0.55 3.14 -20.25
CA LYS A 154 0.10 3.95 -21.28
C LYS A 154 -0.39 3.60 -22.68
N GLU A 155 -0.52 2.32 -23.01
CA GLU A 155 -1.05 1.85 -24.31
C GLU A 155 -2.49 2.34 -24.53
N GLU A 156 -3.29 2.39 -23.47
CA GLU A 156 -4.68 2.86 -23.49
C GLU A 156 -4.81 4.41 -23.33
N ASN A 157 -3.70 5.14 -23.34
CA ASN A 157 -3.65 6.61 -23.21
C ASN A 157 -4.19 7.17 -21.87
N TYR A 158 -4.14 6.41 -20.78
CA TYR A 158 -4.42 6.90 -19.42
C TYR A 158 -3.18 7.51 -18.76
N LEU A 159 -1.98 7.10 -19.17
CA LEU A 159 -0.69 7.64 -18.71
C LEU A 159 0.02 8.45 -19.76
#